data_3c2b1d1a5ea9e9a7f62fefee4a2df476
#
_entry.id   3c2b1d1a5ea9e9a7f62fefee4a2df476
#
_cell.length_a   1.000
_cell.length_b   1.000
_cell.length_c   1.000
_cell.angle_alpha   90.00
_cell.angle_beta   90.00
_cell.angle_gamma   90.00
#
_symmetry.space_group_name_H-M   'P 1'
#
loop_
_entity.id
_entity.type
_entity.pdbx_description
1 polymer ?
#
loop_
_entity_poly.entity_id
_entity_poly.type
_entity_poly.pdbx_seq_one_letter_code
_entity_poly.pdbx_strand_id
1 'polypeptide(L)'
;MSQSTCPKRRARALPLIGASLMAGSWAAAPSRAVELPPQQLDEVVVTGERPGPGMWHVHRGSAQLWILGSISPLPKGITWRSTQVEQLLGSTSQVLVPKPLEIGIVRILWLLITERQVLMVRGGKRLKDVMPTSLYARFALQRAKFTNDPDKWERYRPIIATAFLQQAAFHQVGLSARLDLGAAVRSLAKKHGVRVQEVKIAGVGDVLDALKTMQPATENTCVEASLVTIESGLPRLMDRAQAWATGNVERIENLPEPAEVDACLAALDSGAASGDLIARVRRTWLESLVKSLQGGGVTLAVVNMDLLLGHSGLLDELRAQGYEVDAPVG
;
A
#
# COMPACT_ATOMS: atom_id res chain seq x y z
N MET A 1 2.14 -63.21 -3.00
CA MET A 1 2.65 -63.82 -1.76
C MET A 1 3.24 -62.65 -0.98
N SER A 2 2.76 -62.19 0.16
CA SER A 2 2.04 -62.74 1.27
C SER A 2 1.21 -61.65 1.95
N GLN A 3 -0.01 -61.99 2.30
CA GLN A 3 -0.94 -61.18 3.11
C GLN A 3 -0.55 -61.29 4.59
N SER A 4 -0.85 -60.26 5.36
CA SER A 4 -0.98 -60.43 6.82
C SER A 4 -1.91 -59.34 7.39
N THR A 5 -3.07 -59.60 7.53
CA THR A 5 -4.21 -59.74 8.46
C THR A 5 -4.08 -59.05 9.81
N CYS A 6 -5.11 -58.25 10.09
CA CYS A 6 -5.58 -57.66 11.33
C CYS A 6 -5.98 -58.67 12.40
N PRO A 7 -5.97 -58.40 13.69
CA PRO A 7 -7.00 -58.94 14.56
C PRO A 7 -7.81 -57.91 15.36
N LYS A 8 -9.11 -58.10 15.29
CA LYS A 8 -10.18 -57.59 16.18
C LYS A 8 -9.99 -58.16 17.59
N ARG A 9 -10.20 -57.34 18.64
CA ARG A 9 -10.47 -57.86 20.00
C ARG A 9 -11.88 -57.46 20.45
N ARG A 10 -12.54 -58.53 20.88
CA ARG A 10 -13.93 -58.62 21.34
C ARG A 10 -14.10 -58.05 22.75
N ALA A 11 -15.35 -57.63 23.00
CA ALA A 11 -15.98 -57.32 24.24
C ALA A 11 -16.02 -58.50 25.23
N ARG A 12 -15.96 -58.23 26.49
CA ARG A 12 -16.42 -59.15 27.57
C ARG A 12 -17.31 -58.32 28.53
N ALA A 13 -18.49 -58.92 28.74
CA ALA A 13 -19.51 -58.46 29.68
C ALA A 13 -19.49 -59.31 30.94
N LEU A 14 -20.09 -58.74 32.01
CA LEU A 14 -20.73 -59.33 33.21
C LEU A 14 -19.84 -59.65 34.43
N PRO A 15 -20.46 -59.73 35.67
CA PRO A 15 -21.86 -59.61 36.04
C PRO A 15 -22.17 -58.73 37.30
N LEU A 16 -23.47 -58.56 37.50
CA LEU A 16 -24.23 -58.08 38.65
C LEU A 16 -23.92 -58.69 40.01
N ILE A 17 -23.91 -57.88 41.07
CA ILE A 17 -24.29 -58.29 42.41
C ILE A 17 -25.13 -57.14 42.99
N GLY A 18 -26.37 -57.50 43.40
CA GLY A 18 -27.30 -56.60 44.03
C GLY A 18 -27.09 -56.53 45.55
N ALA A 19 -27.50 -55.44 46.14
CA ALA A 19 -27.94 -55.37 47.55
C ALA A 19 -28.95 -54.22 47.67
N SER A 20 -30.10 -54.60 48.20
CA SER A 20 -31.28 -53.79 48.50
C SER A 20 -31.15 -53.02 49.83
N LEU A 21 -32.06 -52.03 49.95
CA LEU A 21 -32.63 -51.42 51.17
C LEU A 21 -31.92 -50.19 51.76
N MET A 22 -32.56 -49.04 51.64
CA MET A 22 -33.44 -48.48 52.66
C MET A 22 -34.06 -47.17 52.14
N ALA A 23 -35.37 -47.10 52.26
CA ALA A 23 -36.17 -45.93 51.98
C ALA A 23 -35.93 -44.83 53.04
N GLY A 24 -35.63 -43.65 52.56
CA GLY A 24 -35.67 -42.41 53.34
C GLY A 24 -36.42 -41.37 52.51
N SER A 25 -37.70 -41.21 52.76
CA SER A 25 -38.50 -40.15 52.12
C SER A 25 -38.08 -38.79 52.66
N TRP A 26 -37.33 -38.06 51.89
CA TRP A 26 -37.21 -36.63 52.10
C TRP A 26 -38.03 -35.90 51.00
N ALA A 27 -39.08 -35.24 51.45
CA ALA A 27 -39.87 -34.34 50.62
C ALA A 27 -39.00 -33.19 50.20
N ALA A 28 -38.55 -33.19 48.94
CA ALA A 28 -37.92 -32.07 48.32
C ALA A 28 -39.03 -31.05 47.94
N ALA A 29 -38.99 -29.86 48.54
CA ALA A 29 -39.77 -28.73 48.09
C ALA A 29 -39.42 -28.38 46.66
N PRO A 30 -40.40 -28.02 45.77
CA PRO A 30 -40.11 -27.61 44.41
C PRO A 30 -39.38 -26.27 44.43
N SER A 31 -38.11 -26.28 44.12
CA SER A 31 -37.39 -25.06 43.76
C SER A 31 -38.01 -24.54 42.49
N ARG A 32 -38.77 -23.45 42.60
CA ARG A 32 -39.12 -22.65 41.42
C ARG A 32 -37.84 -22.10 40.84
N ALA A 33 -37.40 -22.68 39.71
CA ALA A 33 -36.45 -22.03 38.85
C ALA A 33 -37.06 -20.70 38.40
N VAL A 34 -36.44 -19.59 38.81
CA VAL A 34 -36.72 -18.28 38.22
C VAL A 34 -36.15 -18.35 36.83
N GLU A 35 -37.00 -18.57 35.84
CA GLU A 35 -36.69 -18.45 34.44
C GLU A 35 -36.45 -16.95 34.19
N LEU A 36 -35.17 -16.56 34.13
CA LEU A 36 -34.79 -15.24 33.66
C LEU A 36 -35.26 -15.12 32.19
N PRO A 37 -35.95 -14.05 31.83
CA PRO A 37 -36.35 -13.83 30.44
C PRO A 37 -35.07 -13.87 29.57
N PRO A 38 -35.12 -14.45 28.37
CA PRO A 38 -34.01 -14.43 27.46
C PRO A 38 -33.64 -12.96 27.27
N GLN A 39 -32.41 -12.59 27.66
CA GLN A 39 -31.82 -11.32 27.25
C GLN A 39 -31.75 -11.39 25.72
N GLN A 40 -32.68 -10.72 25.07
CA GLN A 40 -32.49 -10.33 23.68
C GLN A 40 -31.24 -9.48 23.67
N LEU A 41 -30.13 -10.09 23.30
CA LEU A 41 -28.97 -9.37 22.79
C LEU A 41 -29.49 -8.68 21.54
N ASP A 42 -29.79 -7.39 21.64
CA ASP A 42 -29.94 -6.57 20.45
C ASP A 42 -28.71 -6.81 19.62
N GLU A 43 -28.89 -7.50 18.48
CA GLU A 43 -27.87 -7.63 17.46
C GLU A 43 -27.59 -6.21 17.01
N VAL A 44 -26.56 -5.59 17.60
CA VAL A 44 -26.00 -4.35 17.10
C VAL A 44 -25.43 -4.71 15.74
N VAL A 45 -26.27 -4.67 14.71
CA VAL A 45 -25.85 -4.63 13.33
C VAL A 45 -25.07 -3.32 13.19
N VAL A 46 -23.79 -3.39 13.51
CA VAL A 46 -22.84 -2.38 13.10
C VAL A 46 -22.83 -2.47 11.59
N THR A 47 -23.74 -1.76 10.93
CA THR A 47 -23.63 -1.40 9.53
C THR A 47 -22.43 -0.44 9.47
N GLY A 48 -21.23 -1.00 9.70
CA GLY A 48 -19.97 -0.32 9.59
C GLY A 48 -19.76 0.02 8.12
N GLU A 49 -20.44 1.08 7.69
CA GLU A 49 -20.08 1.73 6.47
C GLU A 49 -18.61 2.13 6.62
N ARG A 50 -17.75 1.49 5.83
CA ARG A 50 -16.32 1.80 5.86
C ARG A 50 -16.15 3.29 5.56
N PRO A 51 -15.51 4.08 6.43
CA PRO A 51 -15.53 5.55 6.31
C PRO A 51 -14.83 6.07 5.05
N GLY A 52 -14.04 5.25 4.38
CA GLY A 52 -13.22 5.65 3.24
C GLY A 52 -11.81 6.09 3.66
N PRO A 53 -10.95 6.48 2.72
CA PRO A 53 -9.59 6.90 3.04
C PRO A 53 -9.59 8.16 3.90
N GLY A 54 -8.68 8.17 4.90
CA GLY A 54 -8.54 9.28 5.82
C GLY A 54 -8.09 10.58 5.15
N MET A 55 -8.62 11.71 5.60
CA MET A 55 -8.22 13.04 5.15
C MET A 55 -7.72 13.86 6.34
N TRP A 56 -6.55 14.47 6.21
CA TRP A 56 -6.02 15.44 7.17
C TRP A 56 -6.59 16.81 6.90
N HIS A 57 -6.94 17.52 7.96
CA HIS A 57 -7.36 18.91 7.87
C HIS A 57 -6.24 19.81 8.36
N VAL A 58 -5.75 20.68 7.50
CA VAL A 58 -4.69 21.65 7.80
C VAL A 58 -5.28 23.03 7.71
N HIS A 59 -5.14 23.82 8.76
CA HIS A 59 -5.77 25.15 8.80
C HIS A 59 -4.95 26.18 9.58
N ARG A 60 -5.19 27.44 9.29
CA ARG A 60 -4.76 28.61 10.05
C ARG A 60 -5.67 29.79 9.73
N GLY A 61 -6.46 30.24 10.71
CA GLY A 61 -7.50 31.25 10.50
C GLY A 61 -8.58 30.75 9.55
N SER A 62 -8.83 31.49 8.47
CA SER A 62 -9.83 31.14 7.43
C SER A 62 -9.29 30.22 6.33
N ALA A 63 -7.98 29.99 6.29
CA ALA A 63 -7.37 29.12 5.29
C ALA A 63 -7.58 27.64 5.65
N GLN A 64 -8.08 26.84 4.72
CA GLN A 64 -8.38 25.43 4.95
C GLN A 64 -7.83 24.57 3.80
N LEU A 65 -7.12 23.53 4.18
CA LEU A 65 -6.57 22.54 3.25
C LEU A 65 -6.91 21.14 3.75
N TRP A 66 -7.60 20.38 2.92
CA TRP A 66 -7.87 18.98 3.15
C TRP A 66 -6.88 18.15 2.33
N ILE A 67 -6.20 17.22 2.96
CA ILE A 67 -5.21 16.36 2.29
C ILE A 67 -5.71 14.92 2.32
N LEU A 68 -6.02 14.39 1.15
CA LEU A 68 -6.35 13.00 0.92
C LEU A 68 -5.05 12.22 0.67
N GLY A 69 -4.69 11.32 1.58
CA GLY A 69 -3.51 10.47 1.42
C GLY A 69 -3.73 9.41 0.34
N SER A 70 -2.82 9.29 -0.62
CA SER A 70 -2.83 8.24 -1.63
C SER A 70 -1.75 7.20 -1.34
N ILE A 71 -2.04 5.94 -1.63
CA ILE A 71 -1.07 4.84 -1.56
C ILE A 71 -0.99 4.09 -2.89
N SER A 72 0.12 3.39 -3.11
CA SER A 72 0.34 2.51 -4.24
C SER A 72 1.23 1.33 -3.80
N PRO A 73 0.96 0.09 -4.23
CA PRO A 73 -0.14 -0.33 -5.11
C PRO A 73 -1.49 -0.45 -4.38
N LEU A 74 -2.58 -0.49 -5.15
CA LEU A 74 -3.94 -0.73 -4.67
C LEU A 74 -4.54 -1.98 -5.32
N PRO A 75 -5.47 -2.71 -4.66
CA PRO A 75 -6.24 -3.78 -5.28
C PRO A 75 -7.07 -3.26 -6.46
N LYS A 76 -7.13 -4.00 -7.58
CA LYS A 76 -7.85 -3.59 -8.80
C LYS A 76 -9.34 -3.36 -8.60
N GLY A 77 -9.94 -4.01 -7.64
CA GLY A 77 -11.38 -3.89 -7.32
C GLY A 77 -11.65 -3.05 -6.08
N ILE A 78 -10.66 -2.28 -5.58
CA ILE A 78 -10.90 -1.49 -4.36
C ILE A 78 -11.94 -0.41 -4.63
N THR A 79 -13.03 -0.48 -3.92
CA THR A 79 -14.02 0.58 -3.85
C THR A 79 -13.68 1.44 -2.64
N TRP A 80 -13.41 2.70 -2.87
CA TRP A 80 -13.26 3.69 -1.80
C TRP A 80 -14.48 4.60 -1.78
N ARG A 81 -14.89 5.05 -0.59
CA ARG A 81 -16.02 5.98 -0.48
C ARG A 81 -15.59 7.36 -0.91
N SER A 82 -16.12 7.81 -2.02
CA SER A 82 -15.92 9.18 -2.51
C SER A 82 -16.85 10.20 -1.86
N THR A 83 -17.84 9.77 -1.08
CA THR A 83 -18.91 10.63 -0.54
C THR A 83 -18.35 11.84 0.24
N GLN A 84 -17.37 11.63 1.11
CA GLN A 84 -16.74 12.73 1.85
C GLN A 84 -16.00 13.69 0.92
N VAL A 85 -15.29 13.16 -0.09
CA VAL A 85 -14.61 13.98 -1.10
C VAL A 85 -15.62 14.75 -1.94
N GLU A 86 -16.72 14.14 -2.37
CA GLU A 86 -17.77 14.79 -3.15
C GLU A 86 -18.47 15.90 -2.37
N GLN A 87 -18.77 15.66 -1.08
CA GLN A 87 -19.31 16.68 -0.19
C GLN A 87 -18.36 17.87 -0.02
N LEU A 88 -17.07 17.58 0.18
CA LEU A 88 -16.04 18.59 0.32
C LEU A 88 -15.88 19.42 -0.96
N LEU A 89 -15.98 18.79 -2.14
CA LEU A 89 -15.90 19.47 -3.43
C LEU A 89 -17.00 20.52 -3.61
N GLY A 90 -18.13 20.40 -2.91
CA GLY A 90 -19.21 21.43 -2.93
C GLY A 90 -18.78 22.79 -2.35
N SER A 91 -17.76 22.81 -1.47
CA SER A 91 -17.22 24.04 -0.87
C SER A 91 -15.76 24.33 -1.30
N THR A 92 -15.16 23.45 -2.09
CA THR A 92 -13.76 23.53 -2.50
C THR A 92 -13.57 24.52 -3.64
N SER A 93 -12.62 25.43 -3.49
CA SER A 93 -12.27 26.40 -4.54
C SER A 93 -11.28 25.83 -5.57
N GLN A 94 -10.41 24.92 -5.15
CA GLN A 94 -9.42 24.26 -6.02
C GLN A 94 -9.01 22.89 -5.50
N VAL A 95 -8.56 22.05 -6.42
CA VAL A 95 -8.00 20.72 -6.14
C VAL A 95 -6.56 20.68 -6.64
N LEU A 96 -5.64 20.22 -5.76
CA LEU A 96 -4.25 19.96 -6.10
C LEU A 96 -4.07 18.45 -6.31
N VAL A 97 -3.60 18.04 -7.48
CA VAL A 97 -3.31 16.63 -7.79
C VAL A 97 -1.92 16.51 -8.42
N PRO A 98 -1.23 15.38 -8.23
CA PRO A 98 0.03 15.16 -8.93
C PRO A 98 -0.20 15.19 -10.44
N LYS A 99 0.71 15.82 -11.18
CA LYS A 99 0.68 15.75 -12.64
C LYS A 99 1.01 14.30 -13.04
N PRO A 100 0.15 13.64 -13.82
CA PRO A 100 0.44 12.28 -14.26
C PRO A 100 1.69 12.26 -15.15
N LEU A 101 2.48 11.20 -15.00
CA LEU A 101 3.63 10.96 -15.86
C LEU A 101 3.12 10.38 -17.19
N GLU A 102 2.61 11.22 -18.06
CA GLU A 102 2.13 10.80 -19.38
C GLU A 102 3.31 10.60 -20.32
N ILE A 103 3.57 9.34 -20.67
CA ILE A 103 4.58 8.98 -21.67
C ILE A 103 3.83 8.49 -22.91
N GLY A 104 3.68 9.34 -23.91
CA GLY A 104 3.10 8.95 -25.20
C GLY A 104 3.95 7.86 -25.90
N ILE A 105 3.30 7.02 -26.72
CA ILE A 105 3.94 5.90 -27.41
C ILE A 105 5.19 6.34 -28.21
N VAL A 106 5.11 7.48 -28.89
CA VAL A 106 6.24 8.04 -29.65
C VAL A 106 7.42 8.34 -28.73
N ARG A 107 7.17 8.87 -27.53
CA ARG A 107 8.20 9.17 -26.54
C ARG A 107 8.79 7.90 -25.94
N ILE A 108 7.99 6.86 -25.74
CA ILE A 108 8.48 5.53 -25.32
C ILE A 108 9.43 4.96 -26.36
N LEU A 109 9.05 4.97 -27.63
CA LEU A 109 9.91 4.48 -28.73
C LEU A 109 11.20 5.30 -28.83
N TRP A 110 11.11 6.63 -28.73
CA TRP A 110 12.28 7.51 -28.72
C TRP A 110 13.20 7.19 -27.52
N LEU A 111 12.66 7.02 -26.31
CA LEU A 111 13.43 6.64 -25.13
C LEU A 111 14.11 5.28 -25.27
N LEU A 112 13.44 4.29 -25.85
CA LEU A 112 14.01 2.97 -26.11
C LEU A 112 15.20 3.02 -27.09
N ILE A 113 15.23 4.02 -27.95
CA ILE A 113 16.34 4.23 -28.91
C ILE A 113 17.45 5.07 -28.27
N THR A 114 17.12 6.22 -27.68
CA THR A 114 18.11 7.21 -27.21
C THR A 114 18.66 6.87 -25.82
N GLU A 115 17.84 6.33 -24.93
CA GLU A 115 18.20 6.03 -23.54
C GLU A 115 18.39 4.52 -23.28
N ARG A 116 18.59 3.75 -24.37
CA ARG A 116 18.79 2.30 -24.28
C ARG A 116 19.87 1.91 -23.27
N GLN A 117 20.94 2.68 -23.21
CA GLN A 117 22.06 2.43 -22.29
C GLN A 117 21.68 2.61 -20.80
N VAL A 118 20.62 3.36 -20.52
CA VAL A 118 20.10 3.58 -19.16
C VAL A 118 19.15 2.45 -18.74
N LEU A 119 18.42 1.90 -19.69
CA LEU A 119 17.39 0.89 -19.44
C LEU A 119 17.89 -0.54 -19.55
N MET A 120 18.95 -0.77 -20.33
CA MET A 120 19.46 -2.11 -20.66
C MET A 120 20.87 -2.34 -20.14
N VAL A 121 21.22 -3.60 -19.95
CA VAL A 121 22.59 -4.02 -19.62
C VAL A 121 23.50 -3.73 -20.80
N ARG A 122 24.70 -3.16 -20.53
CA ARG A 122 25.65 -2.76 -21.54
C ARG A 122 26.46 -3.96 -22.07
N GLY A 123 27.00 -3.82 -23.29
CA GLY A 123 28.01 -4.76 -23.85
C GLY A 123 27.45 -6.16 -24.15
N GLY A 124 26.16 -6.31 -24.44
CA GLY A 124 25.58 -7.61 -24.74
C GLY A 124 25.48 -8.57 -23.56
N LYS A 125 25.84 -8.11 -22.36
CA LYS A 125 25.71 -8.86 -21.11
C LYS A 125 24.24 -9.10 -20.77
N ARG A 126 24.00 -10.05 -19.86
CA ARG A 126 22.70 -10.37 -19.30
C ARG A 126 22.68 -10.04 -17.80
N LEU A 127 21.50 -10.08 -17.18
CA LEU A 127 21.34 -9.87 -15.73
C LEU A 127 22.28 -10.72 -14.89
N LYS A 128 22.42 -12.00 -15.24
CA LYS A 128 23.34 -12.93 -14.55
C LYS A 128 24.81 -12.48 -14.53
N ASP A 129 25.21 -11.65 -15.48
CA ASP A 129 26.60 -11.19 -15.64
C ASP A 129 26.86 -9.89 -14.86
N VAL A 130 25.81 -9.22 -14.35
CA VAL A 130 25.90 -7.90 -13.70
C VAL A 130 25.29 -7.87 -12.29
N MET A 131 24.40 -8.81 -11.97
CA MET A 131 23.86 -8.94 -10.62
C MET A 131 24.74 -9.84 -9.75
N PRO A 132 24.81 -9.58 -8.43
CA PRO A 132 25.34 -10.56 -7.47
C PRO A 132 24.63 -11.90 -7.62
N THR A 133 25.40 -13.00 -7.55
CA THR A 133 24.89 -14.36 -7.81
C THR A 133 23.67 -14.70 -6.95
N SER A 134 23.68 -14.28 -5.68
CA SER A 134 22.56 -14.49 -4.73
C SER A 134 21.29 -13.77 -5.17
N LEU A 135 21.40 -12.49 -5.57
CA LEU A 135 20.25 -11.71 -6.04
C LEU A 135 19.72 -12.25 -7.37
N TYR A 136 20.61 -12.63 -8.28
CA TYR A 136 20.18 -13.25 -9.54
C TYR A 136 19.47 -14.58 -9.34
N ALA A 137 19.93 -15.43 -8.42
CA ALA A 137 19.28 -16.70 -8.11
C ALA A 137 17.84 -16.47 -7.58
N ARG A 138 17.66 -15.51 -6.66
CA ARG A 138 16.34 -15.11 -6.16
C ARG A 138 15.46 -14.55 -7.27
N PHE A 139 15.99 -13.65 -8.09
CA PHE A 139 15.29 -13.09 -9.24
C PHE A 139 14.80 -14.18 -10.19
N ALA A 140 15.67 -15.12 -10.58
CA ALA A 140 15.35 -16.21 -11.50
C ALA A 140 14.27 -17.14 -10.94
N LEU A 141 14.35 -17.45 -9.63
CA LEU A 141 13.35 -18.25 -8.92
C LEU A 141 11.98 -17.56 -8.93
N GLN A 142 11.93 -16.27 -8.63
CA GLN A 142 10.68 -15.52 -8.66
C GLN A 142 10.15 -15.37 -10.09
N ARG A 143 11.02 -15.05 -11.08
CA ARG A 143 10.64 -14.95 -12.48
C ARG A 143 9.92 -16.20 -12.99
N ALA A 144 10.41 -17.39 -12.64
CA ALA A 144 9.82 -18.66 -13.04
C ALA A 144 8.37 -18.85 -12.60
N LYS A 145 7.91 -18.10 -11.57
CA LYS A 145 6.49 -18.12 -11.14
C LYS A 145 5.58 -17.33 -12.08
N PHE A 146 6.11 -16.40 -12.86
CA PHE A 146 5.31 -15.46 -13.66
C PHE A 146 5.51 -15.61 -15.17
N THR A 147 6.49 -16.41 -15.61
CA THR A 147 6.76 -16.65 -17.03
C THR A 147 7.55 -17.93 -17.24
N ASN A 148 7.21 -18.65 -18.32
CA ASN A 148 7.98 -19.82 -18.79
C ASN A 148 9.17 -19.41 -19.65
N ASP A 149 9.33 -18.12 -19.99
CA ASP A 149 10.47 -17.62 -20.75
C ASP A 149 11.65 -17.32 -19.82
N PRO A 150 12.74 -18.13 -19.85
CA PRO A 150 13.90 -17.96 -18.99
C PRO A 150 14.73 -16.72 -19.35
N ASP A 151 14.56 -16.17 -20.55
CA ASP A 151 15.27 -14.99 -21.04
C ASP A 151 14.48 -13.68 -20.83
N LYS A 152 13.26 -13.79 -20.34
CA LYS A 152 12.44 -12.61 -20.11
C LYS A 152 13.11 -11.67 -19.12
N TRP A 153 13.24 -10.42 -19.53
CA TRP A 153 13.88 -9.32 -18.82
C TRP A 153 15.42 -9.41 -18.66
N GLU A 154 16.09 -10.45 -19.13
CA GLU A 154 17.52 -10.67 -18.99
C GLU A 154 18.42 -9.54 -19.57
N ARG A 155 17.88 -8.75 -20.49
CA ARG A 155 18.61 -7.65 -21.13
C ARG A 155 18.43 -6.29 -20.47
N TYR A 156 17.51 -6.18 -19.53
CA TYR A 156 17.27 -4.92 -18.80
C TYR A 156 18.24 -4.78 -17.63
N ARG A 157 18.48 -3.52 -17.20
CA ARG A 157 19.20 -3.26 -15.95
C ARG A 157 18.51 -3.95 -14.78
N PRO A 158 19.26 -4.33 -13.70
CA PRO A 158 18.71 -5.03 -12.55
C PRO A 158 17.45 -4.38 -11.95
N ILE A 159 17.48 -3.08 -11.69
CA ILE A 159 16.34 -2.34 -11.13
C ILE A 159 15.12 -2.35 -12.08
N ILE A 160 15.33 -2.24 -13.37
CA ILE A 160 14.25 -2.24 -14.38
C ILE A 160 13.65 -3.64 -14.52
N ALA A 161 14.49 -4.67 -14.61
CA ALA A 161 14.04 -6.06 -14.69
C ALA A 161 13.22 -6.46 -13.45
N THR A 162 13.70 -6.05 -12.28
CA THR A 162 13.01 -6.33 -11.00
C THR A 162 11.71 -5.55 -10.88
N ALA A 163 11.63 -4.32 -11.38
CA ALA A 163 10.38 -3.56 -11.45
C ALA A 163 9.33 -4.25 -12.34
N PHE A 164 9.73 -4.83 -13.48
CA PHE A 164 8.81 -5.64 -14.31
C PHE A 164 8.35 -6.91 -13.59
N LEU A 165 9.25 -7.58 -12.90
CA LEU A 165 8.93 -8.76 -12.10
C LEU A 165 7.95 -8.42 -10.98
N GLN A 166 8.19 -7.32 -10.26
CA GLN A 166 7.32 -6.83 -9.20
C GLN A 166 5.93 -6.48 -9.74
N GLN A 167 5.85 -5.86 -10.92
CA GLN A 167 4.58 -5.56 -11.56
C GLN A 167 3.82 -6.84 -11.94
N ALA A 168 4.52 -7.89 -12.40
CA ALA A 168 3.90 -9.20 -12.67
C ALA A 168 3.38 -9.84 -11.39
N ALA A 169 4.14 -9.78 -10.28
CA ALA A 169 3.72 -10.27 -8.98
C ALA A 169 2.47 -9.52 -8.46
N PHE A 170 2.46 -8.20 -8.53
CA PHE A 170 1.30 -7.39 -8.16
C PHE A 170 0.06 -7.79 -8.98
N HIS A 171 0.22 -7.94 -10.28
CA HIS A 171 -0.87 -8.33 -11.16
C HIS A 171 -1.49 -9.68 -10.77
N GLN A 172 -0.66 -10.65 -10.40
CA GLN A 172 -1.11 -11.99 -10.02
C GLN A 172 -1.97 -11.98 -8.74
N VAL A 173 -1.60 -11.15 -7.75
CA VAL A 173 -2.38 -11.00 -6.50
C VAL A 173 -3.48 -9.93 -6.60
N GLY A 174 -3.77 -9.43 -7.80
CA GLY A 174 -4.81 -8.43 -8.02
C GLY A 174 -4.45 -7.02 -7.60
N LEU A 175 -3.19 -6.73 -7.29
CA LEU A 175 -2.70 -5.37 -7.03
C LEU A 175 -2.40 -4.62 -8.34
N SER A 176 -2.46 -3.30 -8.30
CA SER A 176 -2.07 -2.41 -9.40
C SER A 176 -1.41 -1.14 -8.87
N ALA A 177 -0.21 -0.87 -9.36
CA ALA A 177 0.48 0.40 -9.15
C ALA A 177 -0.04 1.51 -10.09
N ARG A 178 -0.94 1.18 -11.02
CA ARG A 178 -1.50 2.13 -12.01
C ARG A 178 -2.82 2.77 -11.57
N LEU A 179 -3.39 2.34 -10.44
CA LEU A 179 -4.58 2.97 -9.90
C LEU A 179 -4.19 4.34 -9.36
N ASP A 180 -4.69 5.38 -10.02
CA ASP A 180 -4.37 6.78 -9.75
C ASP A 180 -5.56 7.45 -9.06
N LEU A 181 -5.46 7.61 -7.75
CA LEU A 181 -6.44 8.34 -6.95
C LEU A 181 -6.53 9.81 -7.40
N GLY A 182 -5.42 10.41 -7.80
CA GLY A 182 -5.39 11.77 -8.35
C GLY A 182 -6.24 11.88 -9.62
N ALA A 183 -6.23 10.86 -10.50
CA ALA A 183 -7.10 10.84 -11.67
C ALA A 183 -8.58 10.72 -11.30
N ALA A 184 -8.92 9.91 -10.30
CA ALA A 184 -10.29 9.78 -9.80
C ALA A 184 -10.79 11.12 -9.23
N VAL A 185 -10.00 11.74 -8.34
CA VAL A 185 -10.35 13.05 -7.75
C VAL A 185 -10.39 14.16 -8.80
N ARG A 186 -9.51 14.15 -9.78
CA ARG A 186 -9.55 15.08 -10.94
C ARG A 186 -10.86 14.96 -11.71
N SER A 187 -11.33 13.73 -11.92
CA SER A 187 -12.62 13.48 -12.61
C SER A 187 -13.80 14.02 -11.79
N LEU A 188 -13.83 13.77 -10.48
CA LEU A 188 -14.83 14.31 -9.59
C LEU A 188 -14.81 15.84 -9.55
N ALA A 189 -13.63 16.45 -9.40
CA ALA A 189 -13.49 17.91 -9.41
C ALA A 189 -14.03 18.55 -10.69
N LYS A 190 -13.74 17.96 -11.85
CA LYS A 190 -14.30 18.42 -13.15
C LYS A 190 -15.82 18.31 -13.18
N LYS A 191 -16.38 17.20 -12.65
CA LYS A 191 -17.84 17.01 -12.58
C LYS A 191 -18.52 18.08 -11.71
N HIS A 192 -17.85 18.51 -10.65
CA HIS A 192 -18.33 19.56 -9.74
C HIS A 192 -17.93 20.99 -10.16
N GLY A 193 -17.26 21.16 -11.31
CA GLY A 193 -16.84 22.49 -11.79
C GLY A 193 -15.70 23.12 -10.97
N VAL A 194 -14.98 22.32 -10.16
CA VAL A 194 -13.88 22.80 -9.32
C VAL A 194 -12.59 22.88 -10.12
N ARG A 195 -11.84 23.96 -9.92
CA ARG A 195 -10.55 24.17 -10.58
C ARG A 195 -9.55 23.11 -10.16
N VAL A 196 -8.93 22.44 -11.13
CA VAL A 196 -7.85 21.46 -10.90
C VAL A 196 -6.50 22.12 -11.22
N GLN A 197 -5.59 22.09 -10.27
CA GLN A 197 -4.20 22.47 -10.42
C GLN A 197 -3.31 21.24 -10.34
N GLU A 198 -2.54 20.99 -11.39
CA GLU A 198 -1.58 19.88 -11.42
C GLU A 198 -0.24 20.30 -10.82
N VAL A 199 0.24 19.55 -9.83
CA VAL A 199 1.55 19.75 -9.21
C VAL A 199 2.58 18.91 -9.97
N LYS A 200 3.52 19.57 -10.65
CA LYS A 200 4.58 18.89 -11.42
C LYS A 200 5.69 18.47 -10.47
N ILE A 201 5.64 17.23 -10.00
CA ILE A 201 6.59 16.68 -9.01
C ILE A 201 7.87 16.12 -9.64
N ALA A 202 7.78 15.43 -10.77
CA ALA A 202 8.91 14.86 -11.49
C ALA A 202 8.55 14.68 -12.97
N GLY A 203 9.56 14.62 -13.81
CA GLY A 203 9.44 14.27 -15.23
C GLY A 203 10.21 13.01 -15.57
N VAL A 204 10.02 12.49 -16.78
CA VAL A 204 10.78 11.32 -17.28
C VAL A 204 12.28 11.60 -17.27
N GLY A 205 12.69 12.82 -17.60
CA GLY A 205 14.11 13.24 -17.55
C GLY A 205 14.70 13.10 -16.15
N ASP A 206 14.00 13.55 -15.12
CA ASP A 206 14.45 13.47 -13.73
C ASP A 206 14.69 12.00 -13.31
N VAL A 207 13.77 11.09 -13.69
CA VAL A 207 13.90 9.65 -13.42
C VAL A 207 15.09 9.06 -14.18
N LEU A 208 15.27 9.42 -15.45
CA LEU A 208 16.39 8.95 -16.26
C LEU A 208 17.73 9.44 -15.71
N ASP A 209 17.82 10.67 -15.23
CA ASP A 209 19.03 11.23 -14.67
C ASP A 209 19.37 10.56 -13.33
N ALA A 210 18.38 10.29 -12.49
CA ALA A 210 18.56 9.47 -11.29
C ALA A 210 19.07 8.06 -11.64
N LEU A 211 18.52 7.41 -12.66
CA LEU A 211 18.97 6.10 -13.13
C LEU A 211 20.38 6.14 -13.72
N LYS A 212 20.77 7.20 -14.48
CA LYS A 212 22.11 7.34 -15.08
C LYS A 212 23.20 7.40 -14.02
N THR A 213 22.92 8.08 -12.91
CA THR A 213 23.89 8.34 -11.83
C THR A 213 23.83 7.33 -10.70
N MET A 214 22.80 6.44 -10.71
CA MET A 214 22.62 5.42 -9.67
C MET A 214 23.82 4.48 -9.59
N GLN A 215 24.43 4.39 -8.41
CA GLN A 215 25.56 3.51 -8.16
C GLN A 215 25.11 2.04 -8.12
N PRO A 216 25.97 1.10 -8.55
CA PRO A 216 25.63 -0.33 -8.52
C PRO A 216 25.25 -0.85 -7.13
N ALA A 217 25.86 -0.32 -6.06
CA ALA A 217 25.50 -0.68 -4.69
C ALA A 217 24.06 -0.29 -4.37
N THR A 218 23.67 0.96 -4.64
CA THR A 218 22.30 1.45 -4.47
C THR A 218 21.31 0.64 -5.30
N GLU A 219 21.67 0.35 -6.56
CA GLU A 219 20.84 -0.48 -7.44
C GLU A 219 20.60 -1.87 -6.85
N ASN A 220 21.65 -2.54 -6.34
CA ASN A 220 21.54 -3.86 -5.72
C ASN A 220 20.69 -3.84 -4.45
N THR A 221 20.85 -2.82 -3.59
CA THR A 221 20.02 -2.65 -2.39
C THR A 221 18.54 -2.52 -2.75
N CYS A 222 18.21 -1.74 -3.77
CA CYS A 222 16.82 -1.59 -4.22
C CYS A 222 16.27 -2.81 -4.96
N VAL A 223 17.12 -3.57 -5.66
CA VAL A 223 16.75 -4.88 -6.21
C VAL A 223 16.39 -5.86 -5.08
N GLU A 224 17.19 -5.88 -4.02
CA GLU A 224 16.93 -6.72 -2.84
C GLU A 224 15.60 -6.37 -2.18
N ALA A 225 15.34 -5.11 -1.92
CA ALA A 225 14.07 -4.60 -1.40
C ALA A 225 12.86 -5.05 -2.25
N SER A 226 12.99 -4.95 -3.57
CA SER A 226 11.94 -5.40 -4.50
C SER A 226 11.74 -6.92 -4.44
N LEU A 227 12.81 -7.70 -4.32
CA LEU A 227 12.72 -9.16 -4.20
C LEU A 227 12.06 -9.56 -2.88
N VAL A 228 12.42 -8.94 -1.75
CA VAL A 228 11.75 -9.16 -0.45
C VAL A 228 10.26 -8.84 -0.54
N THR A 229 9.90 -7.74 -1.18
CA THR A 229 8.51 -7.37 -1.41
C THR A 229 7.75 -8.45 -2.20
N ILE A 230 8.36 -9.02 -3.24
CA ILE A 230 7.76 -10.09 -4.05
C ILE A 230 7.66 -11.40 -3.26
N GLU A 231 8.67 -11.73 -2.47
CA GLU A 231 8.80 -13.01 -1.77
C GLU A 231 7.85 -13.11 -0.57
N SER A 232 7.74 -12.05 0.22
CA SER A 232 7.02 -12.03 1.49
C SER A 232 6.19 -10.78 1.77
N GLY A 233 6.41 -9.69 1.05
CA GLY A 233 5.78 -8.39 1.34
C GLY A 233 4.36 -8.22 0.80
N LEU A 234 3.90 -9.08 -0.13
CA LEU A 234 2.58 -8.91 -0.77
C LEU A 234 1.41 -8.90 0.23
N PRO A 235 1.34 -9.77 1.27
CA PRO A 235 0.28 -9.71 2.27
C PRO A 235 0.25 -8.36 3.00
N ARG A 236 1.41 -7.80 3.36
CA ARG A 236 1.52 -6.50 4.01
C ARG A 236 0.97 -5.37 3.13
N LEU A 237 1.25 -5.41 1.82
CA LEU A 237 0.70 -4.42 0.88
C LEU A 237 -0.83 -4.53 0.78
N MET A 238 -1.39 -5.74 0.85
CA MET A 238 -2.84 -5.95 0.91
C MET A 238 -3.42 -5.39 2.21
N ASP A 239 -2.79 -5.63 3.36
CA ASP A 239 -3.18 -5.07 4.65
C ASP A 239 -3.14 -3.54 4.65
N ARG A 240 -2.08 -2.95 4.09
CA ARG A 240 -1.94 -1.50 3.92
C ARG A 240 -3.06 -0.92 3.06
N ALA A 241 -3.38 -1.58 1.96
CA ALA A 241 -4.47 -1.17 1.09
C ALA A 241 -5.84 -1.26 1.77
N GLN A 242 -6.08 -2.30 2.57
CA GLN A 242 -7.29 -2.45 3.35
C GLN A 242 -7.41 -1.38 4.44
N ALA A 243 -6.32 -1.11 5.17
CA ALA A 243 -6.27 -0.07 6.18
C ALA A 243 -6.56 1.31 5.56
N TRP A 244 -5.97 1.58 4.39
CA TRP A 244 -6.24 2.81 3.64
C TRP A 244 -7.71 2.94 3.24
N ALA A 245 -8.32 1.88 2.69
CA ALA A 245 -9.72 1.91 2.24
C ALA A 245 -10.71 2.11 3.38
N THR A 246 -10.32 1.80 4.61
CA THR A 246 -11.12 1.97 5.82
C THR A 246 -10.77 3.21 6.64
N GLY A 247 -9.82 4.03 6.17
CA GLY A 247 -9.37 5.24 6.88
C GLY A 247 -8.51 4.98 8.12
N ASN A 248 -8.09 3.73 8.35
CA ASN A 248 -7.28 3.37 9.51
C ASN A 248 -5.82 3.78 9.32
N VAL A 249 -5.53 5.07 9.54
CA VAL A 249 -4.19 5.65 9.38
C VAL A 249 -3.22 5.08 10.41
N GLU A 250 -3.64 4.91 11.66
CA GLU A 250 -2.82 4.32 12.72
C GLU A 250 -2.28 2.93 12.33
N ARG A 251 -3.14 2.10 11.72
CA ARG A 251 -2.69 0.79 11.22
C ARG A 251 -1.64 0.94 10.12
N ILE A 252 -1.77 1.93 9.22
CA ILE A 252 -0.79 2.15 8.16
C ILE A 252 0.57 2.57 8.74
N GLU A 253 0.57 3.47 9.71
CA GLU A 253 1.78 3.95 10.39
C GLU A 253 2.49 2.85 11.18
N ASN A 254 1.72 1.93 11.76
CA ASN A 254 2.24 0.82 12.57
C ASN A 254 2.55 -0.45 11.76
N LEU A 255 2.32 -0.48 10.44
CA LEU A 255 2.73 -1.61 9.61
C LEU A 255 4.26 -1.60 9.45
N PRO A 256 4.95 -2.66 9.91
CA PRO A 256 6.41 -2.70 9.83
C PRO A 256 6.86 -2.70 8.36
N GLU A 257 7.81 -1.82 8.03
CA GLU A 257 8.48 -1.86 6.74
C GLU A 257 9.62 -2.90 6.80
N PRO A 258 9.84 -3.72 5.76
CA PRO A 258 11.03 -4.57 5.69
C PRO A 258 12.30 -3.72 5.71
N ALA A 259 13.31 -4.15 6.50
CA ALA A 259 14.58 -3.43 6.63
C ALA A 259 15.28 -3.17 5.27
N GLU A 260 15.09 -4.07 4.31
CA GLU A 260 15.62 -3.93 2.96
C GLU A 260 14.95 -2.77 2.20
N VAL A 261 13.67 -2.51 2.44
CA VAL A 261 12.95 -1.37 1.84
C VAL A 261 13.47 -0.07 2.45
N ASP A 262 13.60 -0.01 3.77
CA ASP A 262 14.20 1.13 4.45
C ASP A 262 15.63 1.40 3.97
N ALA A 263 16.44 0.34 3.82
CA ALA A 263 17.81 0.45 3.28
C ALA A 263 17.84 1.00 1.85
N CYS A 264 16.90 0.58 0.98
CA CYS A 264 16.79 1.12 -0.37
C CYS A 264 16.41 2.60 -0.35
N LEU A 265 15.42 2.99 0.47
CA LEU A 265 15.00 4.39 0.60
C LEU A 265 16.15 5.27 1.09
N ALA A 266 16.88 4.83 2.12
CA ALA A 266 18.06 5.53 2.63
C ALA A 266 19.18 5.65 1.57
N ALA A 267 19.41 4.59 0.79
CA ALA A 267 20.40 4.61 -0.29
C ALA A 267 19.99 5.54 -1.44
N LEU A 268 18.70 5.67 -1.73
CA LEU A 268 18.17 6.62 -2.72
C LEU A 268 18.26 8.07 -2.20
N ASP A 269 17.96 8.30 -0.94
CA ASP A 269 18.01 9.64 -0.33
C ASP A 269 19.46 10.16 -0.25
N SER A 270 20.42 9.28 0.01
CA SER A 270 21.86 9.61 0.03
C SER A 270 22.48 9.76 -1.36
N GLY A 271 21.83 9.27 -2.42
CA GLY A 271 22.30 9.39 -3.80
C GLY A 271 22.14 10.81 -4.34
N ALA A 272 23.19 11.38 -4.97
CA ALA A 272 23.18 12.78 -5.42
C ALA A 272 21.95 13.15 -6.26
N ALA A 273 21.70 12.46 -7.38
CA ALA A 273 20.55 12.81 -8.23
C ALA A 273 19.21 12.26 -7.72
N SER A 274 19.22 11.09 -7.08
CA SER A 274 17.98 10.52 -6.50
C SER A 274 17.53 11.29 -5.25
N GLY A 275 18.45 11.63 -4.36
CA GLY A 275 18.18 12.47 -3.18
C GLY A 275 17.72 13.86 -3.58
N ASP A 276 18.39 14.50 -4.54
CA ASP A 276 17.96 15.78 -5.10
C ASP A 276 16.54 15.68 -5.70
N LEU A 277 16.20 14.60 -6.37
CA LEU A 277 14.86 14.39 -6.92
C LEU A 277 13.82 14.29 -5.80
N ILE A 278 14.08 13.46 -4.78
CA ILE A 278 13.20 13.30 -3.62
C ILE A 278 13.00 14.64 -2.90
N ALA A 279 14.08 15.36 -2.63
CA ALA A 279 14.04 16.67 -2.00
C ALA A 279 13.25 17.71 -2.81
N ARG A 280 13.40 17.71 -4.16
CA ARG A 280 12.61 18.58 -5.04
C ARG A 280 11.14 18.23 -5.01
N VAL A 281 10.78 16.95 -5.07
CA VAL A 281 9.40 16.48 -4.99
C VAL A 281 8.74 16.97 -3.71
N ARG A 282 9.42 16.76 -2.55
CA ARG A 282 8.93 17.22 -1.24
C ARG A 282 8.74 18.74 -1.21
N ARG A 283 9.75 19.50 -1.63
CA ARG A 283 9.70 20.96 -1.66
C ARG A 283 8.58 21.49 -2.56
N THR A 284 8.42 20.93 -3.75
CA THR A 284 7.37 21.33 -4.69
C THR A 284 5.97 21.12 -4.11
N TRP A 285 5.78 20.00 -3.38
CA TRP A 285 4.54 19.76 -2.67
C TRP A 285 4.33 20.80 -1.55
N LEU A 286 5.32 20.97 -0.68
CA LEU A 286 5.22 21.93 0.42
C LEU A 286 4.89 23.34 -0.08
N GLU A 287 5.62 23.82 -1.07
CA GLU A 287 5.34 25.13 -1.70
C GLU A 287 3.92 25.23 -2.27
N SER A 288 3.45 24.17 -2.91
CA SER A 288 2.09 24.14 -3.49
C SER A 288 1.01 24.15 -2.41
N LEU A 289 1.20 23.39 -1.31
CA LEU A 289 0.28 23.33 -0.19
C LEU A 289 0.24 24.68 0.55
N VAL A 290 1.41 25.24 0.89
CA VAL A 290 1.52 26.55 1.56
C VAL A 290 0.90 27.66 0.70
N LYS A 291 1.20 27.69 -0.59
CA LYS A 291 0.61 28.67 -1.52
C LYS A 291 -0.91 28.57 -1.55
N SER A 292 -1.47 27.35 -1.49
CA SER A 292 -2.91 27.17 -1.46
C SER A 292 -3.54 27.71 -0.17
N LEU A 293 -2.89 27.49 0.97
CA LEU A 293 -3.31 28.04 2.26
C LEU A 293 -3.26 29.57 2.28
N GLN A 294 -2.20 30.17 1.73
CA GLN A 294 -2.06 31.63 1.62
C GLN A 294 -3.10 32.26 0.69
N GLY A 295 -3.57 31.52 -0.33
CA GLY A 295 -4.60 31.98 -1.25
C GLY A 295 -6.00 32.08 -0.67
N GLY A 296 -6.22 31.51 0.51
CA GLY A 296 -7.52 31.44 1.19
C GLY A 296 -8.52 30.49 0.54
N GLY A 297 -9.67 30.32 1.22
CA GLY A 297 -10.72 29.38 0.79
C GLY A 297 -10.37 27.93 1.14
N VAL A 298 -11.15 27.00 0.59
CA VAL A 298 -11.00 25.57 0.84
C VAL A 298 -10.28 24.92 -0.33
N THR A 299 -9.18 24.21 -0.03
CA THR A 299 -8.41 23.43 -1.01
C THR A 299 -8.47 21.95 -0.64
N LEU A 300 -8.60 21.07 -1.64
CA LEU A 300 -8.38 19.63 -1.51
C LEU A 300 -7.07 19.26 -2.22
N ALA A 301 -6.18 18.54 -1.56
CA ALA A 301 -4.95 18.02 -2.16
C ALA A 301 -4.92 16.48 -2.11
N VAL A 302 -4.39 15.84 -3.16
CA VAL A 302 -4.10 14.41 -3.18
C VAL A 302 -2.60 14.22 -3.14
N VAL A 303 -2.08 13.71 -2.03
CA VAL A 303 -0.64 13.56 -1.78
C VAL A 303 -0.32 12.12 -1.40
N ASN A 304 0.83 11.61 -1.83
CA ASN A 304 1.28 10.28 -1.41
C ASN A 304 1.50 10.22 0.11
N MET A 305 0.99 9.17 0.76
CA MET A 305 1.09 9.00 2.22
C MET A 305 2.52 8.90 2.71
N ASP A 306 3.43 8.31 1.92
CA ASP A 306 4.84 8.21 2.29
C ASP A 306 5.53 9.58 2.36
N LEU A 307 5.04 10.57 1.60
CA LEU A 307 5.47 11.96 1.70
C LEU A 307 4.82 12.70 2.88
N LEU A 308 3.61 12.29 3.28
CA LEU A 308 2.88 12.93 4.37
C LEU A 308 3.42 12.52 5.74
N LEU A 309 3.61 11.19 5.94
CA LEU A 309 3.82 10.57 7.24
C LEU A 309 5.29 10.22 7.55
N GLY A 310 6.17 10.16 6.54
CA GLY A 310 7.59 9.79 6.72
C GLY A 310 8.32 10.72 7.69
N HIS A 311 9.51 10.32 8.13
CA HIS A 311 10.41 11.15 8.94
C HIS A 311 10.58 12.54 8.30
N SER A 312 10.24 13.59 9.01
CA SER A 312 10.11 14.95 8.48
C SER A 312 9.11 15.04 7.32
N GLY A 313 7.96 14.35 7.46
CA GLY A 313 6.88 14.35 6.48
C GLY A 313 6.29 15.75 6.28
N LEU A 314 5.54 15.91 5.18
CA LEU A 314 4.93 17.21 4.84
C LEU A 314 4.01 17.74 5.96
N LEU A 315 3.37 16.86 6.74
CA LEU A 315 2.52 17.27 7.85
C LEU A 315 3.35 17.91 8.98
N ASP A 316 4.53 17.38 9.27
CA ASP A 316 5.44 17.95 10.28
C ASP A 316 6.02 19.29 9.81
N GLU A 317 6.35 19.40 8.52
CA GLU A 317 6.82 20.66 7.94
C GLU A 317 5.74 21.75 7.98
N LEU A 318 4.46 21.39 7.76
CA LEU A 318 3.33 22.32 7.89
C LEU A 318 3.13 22.75 9.35
N ARG A 319 3.23 21.81 10.32
CA ARG A 319 3.18 22.14 11.75
C ARG A 319 4.32 23.09 12.15
N ALA A 320 5.55 22.84 11.67
CA ALA A 320 6.70 23.69 11.91
C ALA A 320 6.51 25.12 11.37
N GLN A 321 5.69 25.31 10.32
CA GLN A 321 5.32 26.62 9.78
C GLN A 321 4.11 27.26 10.50
N GLY A 322 3.62 26.66 11.59
CA GLY A 322 2.55 27.21 12.42
C GLY A 322 1.14 26.92 11.90
N TYR A 323 0.96 25.90 11.06
CA TYR A 323 -0.37 25.39 10.70
C TYR A 323 -0.83 24.35 11.71
N GLU A 324 -2.11 24.36 12.04
CA GLU A 324 -2.76 23.29 12.80
C GLU A 324 -3.07 22.13 11.85
N VAL A 325 -2.80 20.90 12.30
CA VAL A 325 -2.98 19.69 11.50
C VAL A 325 -3.77 18.69 12.31
N ASP A 326 -5.04 18.52 11.94
CA ASP A 326 -5.92 17.53 12.51
C ASP A 326 -5.75 16.20 11.77
N ALA A 327 -5.59 15.13 12.53
CA ALA A 327 -5.54 13.78 11.97
C ALA A 327 -6.93 13.35 11.49
N PRO A 328 -7.02 12.42 10.53
CA PRO A 328 -8.29 11.84 10.12
C PRO A 328 -9.02 11.24 11.32
N VAL A 329 -10.29 11.57 11.45
CA VAL A 329 -11.17 10.91 12.42
C VAL A 329 -11.54 9.56 11.81
N GLY A 330 -11.13 8.47 12.48
CA GLY A 330 -11.38 7.08 12.07
C GLY A 330 -12.84 6.67 12.25
#